data_3ed2999e7067915ee346c75a41a352e0
#
_entry.id   3ed2999e7067915ee346c75a41a352e0
#
_cell.length_a   1.000
_cell.length_b   1.000
_cell.length_c   1.000
_cell.angle_alpha   90.00
_cell.angle_beta   90.00
_cell.angle_gamma   90.00
#
_symmetry.space_group_name_H-M   'P 1'
#
loop_
_entity.id
_entity.type
_entity.pdbx_description
1 polymer ?
#
loop_
_entity_poly.entity_id
_entity_poly.type
_entity_poly.pdbx_seq_one_letter_code
_entity_poly.pdbx_strand_id
1 'polypeptide(L)'
;MRNAEIIRKTKETDIYLKLELDGKGVSEIDSGSAFLDHMLTLFAKHGKFDLTVKCKGDTEVDFHHTAEDIGICLGEAFKKALGDKAGIVRYADTILPMDETLILSALDFSGRAYFACDLDIKAAKVGDFDTELVSEFWQAFAYNAGCTLHVRQLAGSNSHHIIEGVYKSCARSIRAAVKIDPDFADDIPSTKGVL
;
A
#
# COMPACT_ATOMS: atom_id res chain seq x y z
N MET A 1 12.40 -16.64 -2.19
CA MET A 1 11.25 -15.85 -2.71
C MET A 1 10.64 -15.07 -1.55
N ARG A 2 10.51 -13.77 -1.70
CA ARG A 2 9.99 -12.87 -0.66
C ARG A 2 8.46 -12.76 -0.82
N ASN A 3 7.74 -13.70 -0.21
CA ASN A 3 6.29 -13.77 -0.31
C ASN A 3 5.64 -14.00 1.05
N ALA A 4 4.36 -13.72 1.12
CA ALA A 4 3.56 -13.93 2.31
C ALA A 4 2.12 -14.26 1.95
N GLU A 5 1.48 -14.99 2.83
CA GLU A 5 0.05 -15.27 2.83
C GLU A 5 -0.52 -14.91 4.18
N ILE A 6 -1.62 -14.17 4.18
CA ILE A 6 -2.36 -13.69 5.34
C ILE A 6 -3.81 -14.16 5.22
N ILE A 7 -4.31 -14.73 6.28
CA ILE A 7 -5.73 -15.05 6.45
C ILE A 7 -6.20 -14.31 7.70
N ARG A 8 -7.15 -13.42 7.54
CA ARG A 8 -7.73 -12.63 8.64
C ARG A 8 -9.24 -12.80 8.64
N LYS A 9 -9.77 -13.25 9.76
CA LYS A 9 -11.20 -13.43 9.95
C LYS A 9 -11.64 -12.73 11.22
N THR A 10 -12.53 -11.79 11.09
CA THR A 10 -13.19 -11.06 12.18
C THR A 10 -14.71 -11.32 12.16
N LYS A 11 -15.49 -10.53 12.87
CA LYS A 11 -16.95 -10.54 12.72
C LYS A 11 -17.41 -9.70 11.54
N GLU A 12 -16.55 -8.81 11.06
CA GLU A 12 -16.83 -7.78 10.05
C GLU A 12 -16.26 -8.17 8.68
N THR A 13 -15.13 -8.88 8.66
CA THR A 13 -14.42 -9.23 7.42
C THR A 13 -13.90 -10.67 7.44
N ASP A 14 -13.81 -11.28 6.24
CA ASP A 14 -13.14 -12.55 5.99
C ASP A 14 -12.21 -12.35 4.79
N ILE A 15 -10.88 -12.30 5.05
CA ILE A 15 -9.87 -11.87 4.08
C ILE A 15 -8.84 -12.97 3.86
N TYR A 16 -8.60 -13.28 2.58
CA TYR A 16 -7.43 -13.98 2.09
C TYR A 16 -6.57 -13.04 1.25
N LEU A 17 -5.31 -12.88 1.63
CA LEU A 17 -4.35 -12.06 0.90
C LEU A 17 -3.05 -12.83 0.67
N LYS A 18 -2.57 -12.81 -0.58
CA LYS A 18 -1.26 -13.37 -0.96
C LYS A 18 -0.45 -12.31 -1.70
N LEU A 19 0.81 -12.16 -1.32
CA LEU A 19 1.75 -11.19 -1.86
C LEU A 19 3.05 -11.86 -2.28
N GLU A 20 3.57 -11.54 -3.47
CA GLU A 20 4.94 -11.81 -3.91
C GLU A 20 5.62 -10.47 -4.23
N LEU A 21 6.69 -10.14 -3.49
CA LEU A 21 7.41 -8.87 -3.67
C LEU A 21 8.21 -8.83 -4.98
N ASP A 22 8.73 -9.97 -5.43
CA ASP A 22 9.54 -10.11 -6.64
C ASP A 22 8.70 -10.57 -7.85
N GLY A 23 7.43 -10.12 -7.86
CA GLY A 23 6.44 -10.46 -8.87
C GLY A 23 6.60 -9.70 -10.19
N LYS A 24 5.58 -9.84 -11.05
CA LYS A 24 5.48 -9.23 -12.38
C LYS A 24 4.32 -8.24 -12.50
N GLY A 25 3.59 -8.00 -11.42
CA GLY A 25 2.40 -7.14 -11.39
C GLY A 25 1.14 -7.88 -11.86
N VAL A 26 1.04 -9.17 -11.56
CA VAL A 26 -0.17 -9.96 -11.76
C VAL A 26 -1.07 -9.77 -10.55
N SER A 27 -2.37 -9.57 -10.79
CA SER A 27 -3.32 -9.36 -9.69
C SER A 27 -4.61 -10.15 -9.89
N GLU A 28 -5.17 -10.63 -8.78
CA GLU A 28 -6.51 -11.21 -8.67
C GLU A 28 -7.17 -10.55 -7.45
N ILE A 29 -8.02 -9.57 -7.67
CA ILE A 29 -8.57 -8.70 -6.62
C ILE A 29 -10.09 -8.79 -6.61
N ASP A 30 -10.65 -9.04 -5.43
CA ASP A 30 -12.09 -9.04 -5.16
C ASP A 30 -12.27 -8.55 -3.72
N SER A 31 -12.41 -7.25 -3.54
CA SER A 31 -12.65 -6.59 -2.24
C SER A 31 -14.13 -6.34 -1.96
N GLY A 32 -14.99 -6.48 -2.98
CA GLY A 32 -16.38 -6.10 -2.94
C GLY A 32 -16.63 -4.63 -3.34
N SER A 33 -15.58 -3.79 -3.44
CA SER A 33 -15.65 -2.43 -3.97
C SER A 33 -14.92 -2.34 -5.30
N ALA A 34 -15.63 -2.02 -6.38
CA ALA A 34 -15.05 -1.95 -7.72
C ALA A 34 -13.95 -0.89 -7.82
N PHE A 35 -14.08 0.22 -7.09
CA PHE A 35 -13.07 1.27 -7.09
C PHE A 35 -11.80 0.84 -6.32
N LEU A 36 -11.94 0.20 -5.17
CA LEU A 36 -10.79 -0.32 -4.42
C LEU A 36 -10.08 -1.43 -5.19
N ASP A 37 -10.83 -2.32 -5.87
CA ASP A 37 -10.26 -3.35 -6.76
C ASP A 37 -9.39 -2.74 -7.85
N HIS A 38 -9.88 -1.64 -8.46
CA HIS A 38 -9.10 -0.90 -9.44
C HIS A 38 -7.82 -0.31 -8.83
N MET A 39 -7.90 0.30 -7.65
CA MET A 39 -6.73 0.87 -6.96
C MET A 39 -5.70 -0.19 -6.60
N LEU A 40 -6.11 -1.33 -6.07
CA LEU A 40 -5.21 -2.44 -5.73
C LEU A 40 -4.60 -3.10 -6.97
N THR A 41 -5.35 -3.17 -8.07
CA THR A 41 -4.81 -3.61 -9.38
C THR A 41 -3.70 -2.68 -9.87
N LEU A 42 -3.91 -1.35 -9.76
CA LEU A 42 -2.88 -0.37 -10.10
C LEU A 42 -1.66 -0.49 -9.17
N PHE A 43 -1.88 -0.67 -7.88
CA PHE A 43 -0.81 -0.90 -6.90
C PHE A 43 0.04 -2.11 -7.29
N ALA A 44 -0.56 -3.26 -7.55
CA ALA A 44 0.13 -4.46 -7.99
C ALA A 44 0.92 -4.21 -9.29
N LYS A 45 0.28 -3.60 -10.28
CA LYS A 45 0.87 -3.34 -11.60
C LYS A 45 2.07 -2.40 -11.55
N HIS A 46 1.95 -1.27 -10.83
CA HIS A 46 2.99 -0.25 -10.76
C HIS A 46 4.11 -0.62 -9.79
N GLY A 47 3.79 -1.38 -8.73
CA GLY A 47 4.76 -1.96 -7.80
C GLY A 47 5.45 -3.23 -8.33
N LYS A 48 4.93 -3.83 -9.42
CA LYS A 48 5.39 -5.14 -9.92
C LYS A 48 5.26 -6.26 -8.88
N PHE A 49 4.33 -6.12 -7.95
CA PHE A 49 3.96 -7.16 -6.99
C PHE A 49 2.97 -8.11 -7.63
N ASP A 50 3.05 -9.42 -7.34
CA ASP A 50 1.92 -10.28 -7.62
C ASP A 50 1.05 -10.29 -6.37
N LEU A 51 -0.24 -9.95 -6.54
CA LEU A 51 -1.16 -9.70 -5.43
C LEU A 51 -2.50 -10.39 -5.66
N THR A 52 -2.89 -11.25 -4.72
CA THR A 52 -4.25 -11.78 -4.63
C THR A 52 -4.92 -11.22 -3.39
N VAL A 53 -6.11 -10.69 -3.54
CA VAL A 53 -6.98 -10.24 -2.43
C VAL A 53 -8.37 -10.78 -2.66
N LYS A 54 -8.90 -11.48 -1.67
CA LYS A 54 -10.31 -11.90 -1.61
C LYS A 54 -10.85 -11.46 -0.26
N CYS A 55 -11.85 -10.60 -0.26
CA CYS A 55 -12.48 -10.09 0.94
C CYS A 55 -13.98 -10.22 0.86
N LYS A 56 -14.57 -10.72 1.94
CA LYS A 56 -16.00 -10.61 2.19
C LYS A 56 -16.20 -9.78 3.45
N GLY A 57 -16.55 -8.52 3.27
CA GLY A 57 -16.84 -7.56 4.35
C GLY A 57 -18.33 -7.35 4.56
N ASP A 58 -18.65 -6.63 5.62
CA ASP A 58 -19.99 -6.18 5.99
C ASP A 58 -20.41 -4.90 5.22
N THR A 59 -20.35 -5.00 3.88
CA THR A 59 -20.52 -3.86 2.95
C THR A 59 -21.91 -3.21 2.99
N GLU A 60 -22.86 -3.84 3.65
CA GLU A 60 -24.17 -3.25 3.99
C GLU A 60 -24.08 -2.11 5.02
N VAL A 61 -22.99 -2.04 5.80
CA VAL A 61 -22.69 -0.91 6.67
C VAL A 61 -22.04 0.20 5.83
N ASP A 62 -20.84 -0.04 5.37
CA ASP A 62 -20.05 0.74 4.42
C ASP A 62 -18.78 -0.05 4.02
N PHE A 63 -17.80 0.59 3.38
CA PHE A 63 -16.53 -0.04 3.03
C PHE A 63 -15.39 0.22 4.03
N HIS A 64 -15.66 0.81 5.20
CA HIS A 64 -14.62 1.19 6.17
C HIS A 64 -13.82 -0.03 6.63
N HIS A 65 -14.52 -1.03 7.24
CA HIS A 65 -13.87 -2.24 7.74
C HIS A 65 -13.15 -3.02 6.63
N THR A 66 -13.72 -3.05 5.43
CA THR A 66 -13.10 -3.68 4.27
C THR A 66 -11.78 -3.00 3.89
N ALA A 67 -11.77 -1.68 3.77
CA ALA A 67 -10.58 -0.93 3.35
C ALA A 67 -9.48 -0.99 4.43
N GLU A 68 -9.83 -0.78 5.69
CA GLU A 68 -8.90 -0.84 6.81
C GLU A 68 -8.28 -2.24 6.95
N ASP A 69 -9.10 -3.29 6.99
CA ASP A 69 -8.63 -4.66 7.20
C ASP A 69 -7.80 -5.19 6.03
N ILE A 70 -8.09 -4.79 4.78
CA ILE A 70 -7.21 -5.08 3.64
C ILE A 70 -5.88 -4.35 3.80
N GLY A 71 -5.89 -3.09 4.25
CA GLY A 71 -4.69 -2.32 4.59
C GLY A 71 -3.83 -3.01 5.66
N ILE A 72 -4.45 -3.51 6.73
CA ILE A 72 -3.81 -4.31 7.77
C ILE A 72 -3.16 -5.55 7.16
N CYS A 73 -3.93 -6.36 6.42
CA CYS A 73 -3.43 -7.59 5.81
C CYS A 73 -2.27 -7.34 4.84
N LEU A 74 -2.36 -6.28 4.04
CA LEU A 74 -1.29 -5.92 3.11
C LEU A 74 -0.03 -5.50 3.87
N GLY A 75 -0.16 -4.68 4.92
CA GLY A 75 0.95 -4.29 5.78
C GLY A 75 1.64 -5.48 6.45
N GLU A 76 0.86 -6.39 7.03
CA GLU A 76 1.38 -7.64 7.62
C GLU A 76 2.07 -8.53 6.59
N ALA A 77 1.54 -8.62 5.36
CA ALA A 77 2.14 -9.37 4.27
C ALA A 77 3.50 -8.78 3.87
N PHE A 78 3.62 -7.46 3.76
CA PHE A 78 4.90 -6.80 3.53
C PHE A 78 5.90 -7.06 4.65
N LYS A 79 5.49 -6.88 5.91
CA LYS A 79 6.33 -7.15 7.07
C LYS A 79 6.86 -8.59 7.08
N LYS A 80 5.99 -9.57 6.83
CA LYS A 80 6.33 -10.99 6.78
C LYS A 80 7.26 -11.31 5.61
N ALA A 81 6.99 -10.78 4.41
CA ALA A 81 7.78 -11.03 3.22
C ALA A 81 9.16 -10.37 3.26
N LEU A 82 9.31 -9.25 3.96
CA LEU A 82 10.58 -8.54 4.15
C LEU A 82 11.48 -9.19 5.20
N GLY A 83 10.93 -9.96 6.12
CA GLY A 83 11.71 -10.62 7.17
C GLY A 83 12.51 -9.63 8.02
N ASP A 84 13.82 -9.85 8.10
CA ASP A 84 14.78 -8.98 8.81
C ASP A 84 15.17 -7.71 8.05
N LYS A 85 14.70 -7.57 6.80
CA LYS A 85 14.98 -6.45 5.90
C LYS A 85 16.45 -6.32 5.48
N ALA A 86 17.23 -7.42 5.54
CA ALA A 86 18.58 -7.41 5.02
C ALA A 86 18.58 -7.10 3.52
N GLY A 87 19.55 -6.31 3.09
CA GLY A 87 19.80 -5.97 1.70
C GLY A 87 18.80 -5.04 1.01
N ILE A 88 17.71 -4.60 1.68
CA ILE A 88 16.76 -3.68 1.03
C ILE A 88 17.33 -2.26 0.91
N VAL A 89 16.90 -1.51 -0.11
CA VAL A 89 17.22 -0.08 -0.25
C VAL A 89 16.67 0.73 0.93
N ARG A 90 15.56 0.32 1.52
CA ARG A 90 14.91 0.86 2.73
C ARG A 90 14.13 2.15 2.52
N TYR A 91 14.74 3.19 1.94
CA TYR A 91 14.12 4.50 1.69
C TYR A 91 13.77 4.63 0.22
N ALA A 92 12.64 5.26 -0.08
CA ALA A 92 12.36 5.72 -1.44
C ALA A 92 11.28 6.79 -1.45
N ASP A 93 11.31 7.57 -2.50
CA ASP A 93 10.27 8.54 -2.81
C ASP A 93 9.88 8.46 -4.28
N THR A 94 8.70 8.98 -4.59
CA THR A 94 8.20 9.12 -5.94
C THR A 94 7.36 10.39 -6.03
N ILE A 95 7.65 11.23 -7.00
CA ILE A 95 6.75 12.27 -7.45
C ILE A 95 6.13 11.78 -8.75
N LEU A 96 4.80 11.60 -8.74
CA LEU A 96 4.06 10.97 -9.84
C LEU A 96 3.03 11.95 -10.42
N PRO A 97 3.17 12.29 -11.71
CA PRO A 97 2.16 13.08 -12.42
C PRO A 97 1.05 12.17 -12.96
N MET A 98 -0.18 12.66 -12.93
CA MET A 98 -1.33 12.11 -13.60
C MET A 98 -2.22 13.25 -14.10
N ASP A 99 -2.09 13.62 -15.35
CA ASP A 99 -2.69 14.80 -15.96
C ASP A 99 -2.43 16.07 -15.12
N GLU A 100 -3.46 16.69 -14.56
CA GLU A 100 -3.35 17.89 -13.70
C GLU A 100 -2.88 17.57 -12.27
N THR A 101 -2.85 16.30 -11.90
CA THR A 101 -2.53 15.86 -10.55
C THR A 101 -1.05 15.53 -10.41
N LEU A 102 -0.47 15.91 -9.28
CA LEU A 102 0.91 15.59 -8.91
C LEU A 102 0.95 15.13 -7.46
N ILE A 103 1.36 13.88 -7.24
CA ILE A 103 1.42 13.27 -5.90
C ILE A 103 2.86 12.93 -5.54
N LEU A 104 3.26 13.27 -4.31
CA LEU A 104 4.49 12.81 -3.67
C LEU A 104 4.16 11.71 -2.69
N SER A 105 4.91 10.61 -2.75
CA SER A 105 5.00 9.61 -1.68
C SER A 105 6.45 9.41 -1.28
N ALA A 106 6.73 9.35 0.03
CA ALA A 106 8.06 9.08 0.58
C ALA A 106 7.93 8.11 1.75
N LEU A 107 8.81 7.09 1.82
CA LEU A 107 8.72 6.08 2.87
C LEU A 107 10.08 5.60 3.37
N ASP A 108 10.05 5.04 4.59
CA ASP A 108 11.16 4.38 5.28
C ASP A 108 10.66 3.09 5.94
N PHE A 109 11.17 1.94 5.53
CA PHE A 109 10.90 0.65 6.21
C PHE A 109 11.73 0.48 7.49
N SER A 110 11.60 1.45 8.39
CA SER A 110 12.39 1.57 9.63
C SER A 110 11.98 0.64 10.78
N GLY A 111 10.91 -0.10 10.65
CA GLY A 111 10.28 -0.81 11.78
C GLY A 111 9.42 0.10 12.68
N ARG A 112 9.42 1.41 12.47
CA ARG A 112 8.63 2.41 13.22
C ARG A 112 7.47 2.90 12.38
N ALA A 113 6.27 2.61 12.84
CA ALA A 113 5.05 3.01 12.17
C ALA A 113 4.80 4.52 12.32
N TYR A 114 4.60 5.20 11.20
CA TYR A 114 4.12 6.57 11.14
C TYR A 114 3.45 6.84 9.80
N PHE A 115 2.33 7.52 9.83
CA PHE A 115 1.62 7.92 8.62
C PHE A 115 1.27 9.41 8.65
N ALA A 116 1.56 10.12 7.56
CA ALA A 116 1.15 11.49 7.35
C ALA A 116 0.56 11.63 5.94
N CYS A 117 -0.64 12.14 5.87
CA CYS A 117 -1.40 12.33 4.64
C CYS A 117 -1.90 13.77 4.55
N ASP A 118 -1.65 14.41 3.39
CA ASP A 118 -2.10 15.77 3.11
C ASP A 118 -2.67 15.78 1.69
N LEU A 119 -3.97 15.51 1.58
CA LEU A 119 -4.73 15.41 0.35
C LEU A 119 -5.96 16.33 0.43
N ASP A 120 -6.24 17.05 -0.64
CA ASP A 120 -7.41 17.90 -0.79
C ASP A 120 -8.40 17.26 -1.78
N ILE A 121 -9.06 16.18 -1.36
CA ILE A 121 -10.03 15.45 -2.17
C ILE A 121 -11.42 16.08 -1.95
N LYS A 122 -11.97 16.69 -3.00
CA LYS A 122 -13.23 17.45 -2.91
C LYS A 122 -14.50 16.59 -2.91
N ALA A 123 -14.48 15.49 -3.65
CA ALA A 123 -15.63 14.60 -3.73
C ALA A 123 -15.69 13.70 -2.48
N ALA A 124 -16.86 13.53 -1.89
CA ALA A 124 -17.04 12.59 -0.78
C ALA A 124 -16.92 11.12 -1.23
N LYS A 125 -17.27 10.84 -2.49
CA LYS A 125 -17.16 9.49 -3.09
C LYS A 125 -16.58 9.55 -4.50
N VAL A 126 -15.90 8.47 -4.87
CA VAL A 126 -15.56 8.14 -6.26
C VAL A 126 -16.05 6.72 -6.55
N GLY A 127 -17.02 6.59 -7.45
CA GLY A 127 -17.74 5.34 -7.63
C GLY A 127 -18.50 4.94 -6.36
N ASP A 128 -18.26 3.73 -5.89
CA ASP A 128 -18.81 3.16 -4.66
C ASP A 128 -17.98 3.49 -3.39
N PHE A 129 -16.83 4.11 -3.54
CA PHE A 129 -15.79 4.26 -2.50
C PHE A 129 -15.81 5.65 -1.86
N ASP A 130 -15.90 5.71 -0.54
CA ASP A 130 -15.77 6.95 0.24
C ASP A 130 -14.31 7.40 0.26
N THR A 131 -14.06 8.67 -0.08
CA THR A 131 -12.69 9.17 -0.31
C THR A 131 -11.86 9.26 0.97
N GLU A 132 -12.49 9.36 2.14
CA GLU A 132 -11.80 9.31 3.43
C GLU A 132 -11.09 7.98 3.68
N LEU A 133 -11.57 6.87 3.07
CA LEU A 133 -10.99 5.54 3.22
C LEU A 133 -9.59 5.41 2.60
N VAL A 134 -9.17 6.36 1.78
CA VAL A 134 -7.79 6.43 1.28
C VAL A 134 -6.82 6.58 2.44
N SER A 135 -7.11 7.48 3.37
CA SER A 135 -6.27 7.70 4.56
C SER A 135 -6.28 6.49 5.48
N GLU A 136 -7.46 5.90 5.72
CA GLU A 136 -7.63 4.72 6.57
C GLU A 136 -6.82 3.53 6.04
N PHE A 137 -6.95 3.23 4.75
CA PHE A 137 -6.21 2.15 4.10
C PHE A 137 -4.69 2.32 4.26
N TRP A 138 -4.14 3.50 3.93
CA TRP A 138 -2.70 3.73 3.96
C TRP A 138 -2.14 3.86 5.37
N GLN A 139 -2.93 4.35 6.33
CA GLN A 139 -2.59 4.32 7.75
C GLN A 139 -2.48 2.89 8.25
N ALA A 140 -3.51 2.06 7.98
CA ALA A 140 -3.52 0.65 8.35
C ALA A 140 -2.32 -0.09 7.75
N PHE A 141 -2.03 0.15 6.46
CA PHE A 141 -0.84 -0.39 5.81
C PHE A 141 0.46 0.02 6.52
N ALA A 142 0.68 1.31 6.71
CA ALA A 142 1.94 1.83 7.28
C ALA A 142 2.20 1.30 8.68
N TYR A 143 1.16 1.21 9.51
CA TYR A 143 1.25 0.72 10.88
C TYR A 143 1.57 -0.77 10.94
N ASN A 144 0.97 -1.58 10.08
CA ASN A 144 1.18 -3.03 10.07
C ASN A 144 2.43 -3.46 9.30
N ALA A 145 2.85 -2.71 8.30
CA ALA A 145 4.14 -2.89 7.63
C ALA A 145 5.33 -2.44 8.49
N GLY A 146 5.09 -1.61 9.50
CA GLY A 146 6.13 -1.02 10.32
C GLY A 146 6.99 -0.03 9.53
N CYS A 147 6.35 0.85 8.74
CA CYS A 147 7.05 1.87 7.96
C CYS A 147 6.56 3.28 8.29
N THR A 148 7.44 4.25 8.07
CA THR A 148 7.05 5.65 7.96
C THR A 148 6.59 5.90 6.53
N LEU A 149 5.40 6.47 6.33
CA LEU A 149 4.86 6.82 5.02
C LEU A 149 4.30 8.26 5.03
N HIS A 150 4.78 9.08 4.13
CA HIS A 150 4.24 10.40 3.84
C HIS A 150 3.62 10.42 2.46
N VAL A 151 2.41 10.96 2.35
CA VAL A 151 1.70 11.18 1.09
C VAL A 151 1.26 12.63 1.02
N ARG A 152 1.62 13.33 -0.06
CA ARG A 152 1.24 14.73 -0.27
C ARG A 152 0.74 14.97 -1.68
N GLN A 153 -0.36 15.67 -1.78
CA GLN A 153 -0.82 16.26 -3.03
C GLN A 153 -0.07 17.57 -3.28
N LEU A 154 0.65 17.64 -4.39
CA LEU A 154 1.38 18.85 -4.80
C LEU A 154 0.57 19.69 -5.78
N ALA A 155 -0.29 19.05 -6.57
CA ALA A 155 -1.25 19.66 -7.49
C ALA A 155 -2.40 18.69 -7.79
N GLY A 156 -3.49 19.20 -8.38
CA GLY A 156 -4.59 18.39 -8.85
C GLY A 156 -5.94 18.80 -8.27
N SER A 157 -7.00 18.43 -8.96
CA SER A 157 -8.38 18.75 -8.56
C SER A 157 -9.38 17.60 -8.80
N ASN A 158 -9.06 16.67 -9.70
CA ASN A 158 -9.91 15.51 -9.94
C ASN A 158 -9.69 14.45 -8.85
N SER A 159 -10.72 14.17 -8.07
CA SER A 159 -10.65 13.24 -6.93
C SER A 159 -10.21 11.82 -7.33
N HIS A 160 -10.63 11.31 -8.50
CA HIS A 160 -10.17 10.03 -9.02
C HIS A 160 -8.66 10.06 -9.32
N HIS A 161 -8.18 11.09 -10.03
CA HIS A 161 -6.76 11.23 -10.38
C HIS A 161 -5.88 11.36 -9.13
N ILE A 162 -6.35 12.10 -8.10
CA ILE A 162 -5.64 12.22 -6.83
C ILE A 162 -5.47 10.85 -6.18
N ILE A 163 -6.57 10.10 -6.03
CA ILE A 163 -6.54 8.79 -5.37
C ILE A 163 -5.69 7.80 -6.17
N GLU A 164 -5.90 7.72 -7.48
CA GLU A 164 -5.09 6.86 -8.36
C GLU A 164 -3.61 7.23 -8.31
N GLY A 165 -3.30 8.54 -8.30
CA GLY A 165 -1.94 9.05 -8.13
C GLY A 165 -1.30 8.59 -6.82
N VAL A 166 -2.07 8.54 -5.73
CA VAL A 166 -1.62 8.02 -4.42
C VAL A 166 -1.24 6.54 -4.53
N TYR A 167 -2.13 5.68 -5.03
CA TYR A 167 -1.86 4.24 -5.12
C TYR A 167 -0.67 3.94 -6.05
N LYS A 168 -0.55 4.64 -7.17
CA LYS A 168 0.58 4.49 -8.10
C LYS A 168 1.90 4.98 -7.52
N SER A 169 1.92 6.14 -6.87
CA SER A 169 3.14 6.70 -6.27
C SER A 169 3.63 5.83 -5.11
N CYS A 170 2.73 5.42 -4.20
CA CYS A 170 3.06 4.51 -3.11
C CYS A 170 3.59 3.17 -3.63
N ALA A 171 2.94 2.58 -4.64
CA ALA A 171 3.40 1.33 -5.24
C ALA A 171 4.84 1.43 -5.76
N ARG A 172 5.18 2.53 -6.44
CA ARG A 172 6.52 2.76 -6.99
C ARG A 172 7.56 3.02 -5.91
N SER A 173 7.23 3.83 -4.91
CA SER A 173 8.11 4.08 -3.76
C SER A 173 8.36 2.79 -2.97
N ILE A 174 7.31 2.02 -2.67
CA ILE A 174 7.42 0.73 -1.98
C ILE A 174 8.30 -0.22 -2.80
N ARG A 175 8.06 -0.33 -4.13
CA ARG A 175 8.88 -1.16 -5.01
C ARG A 175 10.36 -0.79 -4.95
N ALA A 176 10.68 0.48 -4.98
CA ALA A 176 12.06 0.96 -4.93
C ALA A 176 12.69 0.66 -3.55
N ALA A 177 11.96 0.91 -2.46
CA ALA A 177 12.45 0.71 -1.10
C ALA A 177 12.71 -0.77 -0.74
N VAL A 178 11.86 -1.70 -1.27
CA VAL A 178 12.02 -3.14 -1.00
C VAL A 178 13.01 -3.83 -1.95
N LYS A 179 13.54 -3.11 -2.95
CA LYS A 179 14.52 -3.67 -3.88
C LYS A 179 15.77 -4.09 -3.10
N ILE A 180 16.30 -5.28 -3.42
CA ILE A 180 17.59 -5.73 -2.89
C ILE A 180 18.70 -4.97 -3.62
N ASP A 181 19.60 -4.38 -2.85
CA ASP A 181 20.85 -3.84 -3.34
C ASP A 181 21.88 -4.99 -3.43
N PRO A 182 22.33 -5.35 -4.63
CA PRO A 182 23.20 -6.51 -4.78
C PRO A 182 24.60 -6.32 -4.15
N ASP A 183 25.01 -5.07 -3.96
CA ASP A 183 26.32 -4.75 -3.36
C ASP A 183 26.28 -4.84 -1.82
N PHE A 184 25.08 -4.84 -1.23
CA PHE A 184 24.83 -4.86 0.22
C PHE A 184 23.78 -5.90 0.63
N ALA A 185 23.64 -7.01 -0.12
CA ALA A 185 22.53 -7.96 0.01
C ALA A 185 22.39 -8.60 1.42
N ASP A 186 23.47 -8.74 2.15
CA ASP A 186 23.51 -9.33 3.49
C ASP A 186 23.58 -8.26 4.62
N ASP A 187 23.58 -6.97 4.26
CA ASP A 187 23.68 -5.87 5.23
C ASP A 187 22.29 -5.40 5.66
N ILE A 188 22.15 -5.08 6.94
CA ILE A 188 20.95 -4.41 7.44
C ILE A 188 21.19 -2.90 7.30
N PRO A 189 20.41 -2.18 6.51
CA PRO A 189 20.64 -0.76 6.20
C PRO A 189 20.31 0.14 7.42
N SER A 190 21.03 -0.07 8.50
CA SER A 190 20.85 0.64 9.77
C SER A 190 22.15 0.64 10.57
N THR A 191 22.57 1.82 11.02
CA THR A 191 23.72 1.96 11.94
C THR A 191 23.52 1.26 13.28
N LYS A 192 22.29 0.83 13.60
CA LYS A 192 21.95 0.07 14.80
C LYS A 192 22.10 -1.44 14.60
N GLY A 193 22.32 -1.91 13.35
CA GLY A 193 22.36 -3.33 13.00
C GLY A 193 21.00 -4.05 13.07
N VAL A 194 19.89 -3.31 13.28
CA VAL A 194 18.52 -3.83 13.32
C VAL A 194 17.53 -2.80 12.75
N LEU A 195 16.39 -3.30 12.24
CA LEU A 195 15.25 -2.50 11.74
C LEU A 195 13.91 -3.01 12.29
#